data_dbfc3e4ec22e4c67985c7a4e296bdcd6
#
_entry.id   dbfc3e4ec22e4c67985c7a4e296bdcd6
#
_cell.length_a   1.000
_cell.length_b   1.000
_cell.length_c   1.000
_cell.angle_alpha   90.00
_cell.angle_beta   90.00
_cell.angle_gamma   90.00
#
_symmetry.space_group_name_H-M   'P 1'
#
loop_
_entity.id
_entity.type
_entity.pdbx_description
1 polymer ?
#
loop_
_entity_poly.entity_id
_entity_poly.type
_entity_poly.pdbx_seq_one_letter_code
_entity_poly.pdbx_strand_id
1 'polypeptide(L)'
;LTNNNFVIASENDNVGGITDAGSVMLINGATGAQIGSTLAGDTASDKLGFTGVVKLNNNHFVVASRYDNLDSVTDAGSIRQIDTTGSQVKLIAGTTTDDMITVGISTTSAANFYVVRLLNFDKSSYANSGFATVVAY
;
A
#
# COMPACT_ATOMS: atom_id res chain seq x y z
N LEU A 1 7.56 -11.60 -7.93
CA LEU A 1 7.98 -10.74 -9.05
C LEU A 1 8.63 -11.59 -10.15
N THR A 2 8.82 -11.06 -11.36
CA THR A 2 9.35 -11.85 -12.51
C THR A 2 10.84 -12.16 -12.39
N ASN A 3 11.56 -11.45 -11.54
CA ASN A 3 13.00 -11.65 -11.25
C ASN A 3 13.26 -12.56 -10.05
N ASN A 4 12.30 -13.42 -9.69
CA ASN A 4 12.27 -14.29 -8.52
C ASN A 4 12.25 -13.55 -7.16
N ASN A 5 12.24 -12.22 -7.14
CA ASN A 5 12.06 -11.49 -5.90
C ASN A 5 10.63 -11.67 -5.37
N PHE A 6 10.47 -11.58 -4.06
CA PHE A 6 9.16 -11.67 -3.41
C PHE A 6 9.02 -10.62 -2.30
N VAL A 7 7.80 -10.38 -1.91
CA VAL A 7 7.46 -9.40 -0.88
C VAL A 7 6.92 -10.13 0.33
N ILE A 8 7.40 -9.75 1.50
CA ILE A 8 6.86 -10.18 2.79
C ILE A 8 6.12 -8.99 3.40
N ALA A 9 4.89 -9.20 3.85
CA ALA A 9 4.12 -8.23 4.60
C ALA A 9 3.71 -8.83 5.95
N SER A 10 3.83 -8.04 7.00
CA SER A 10 3.45 -8.39 8.37
C SER A 10 2.66 -7.24 8.98
N GLU A 11 1.35 -7.33 8.94
CA GLU A 11 0.43 -6.25 9.29
C GLU A 11 0.41 -5.86 10.77
N ASN A 12 0.82 -6.77 11.65
CA ASN A 12 0.85 -6.55 13.10
C ASN A 12 2.28 -6.42 13.64
N ASP A 13 3.25 -6.14 12.77
CA ASP A 13 4.63 -5.97 13.18
C ASP A 13 4.82 -4.68 13.98
N ASN A 14 5.54 -4.81 15.11
CA ASN A 14 5.92 -3.64 15.92
C ASN A 14 7.27 -3.12 15.44
N VAL A 15 7.27 -2.02 14.75
CA VAL A 15 8.49 -1.44 14.15
C VAL A 15 8.89 -0.17 14.89
N GLY A 16 10.14 -0.11 15.35
CA GLY A 16 10.67 1.08 16.02
C GLY A 16 9.96 1.45 17.33
N GLY A 17 9.28 0.48 17.98
CA GLY A 17 8.48 0.71 19.19
C GLY A 17 7.04 1.17 18.91
N ILE A 18 6.63 1.23 17.63
CA ILE A 18 5.26 1.56 17.24
C ILE A 18 4.45 0.26 17.17
N THR A 19 3.40 0.17 17.97
CA THR A 19 2.54 -1.02 18.06
C THR A 19 1.70 -1.18 16.80
N ASP A 20 1.68 -2.40 16.23
CA ASP A 20 0.89 -2.74 15.04
C ASP A 20 1.14 -1.75 13.87
N ALA A 21 2.35 -1.24 13.72
CA ALA A 21 2.73 -0.39 12.59
C ALA A 21 2.56 -1.14 11.25
N GLY A 22 2.82 -2.43 11.29
CA GLY A 22 2.94 -3.25 10.08
C GLY A 22 4.25 -3.00 9.34
N SER A 23 4.73 -3.98 8.61
CA SER A 23 5.95 -3.88 7.82
C SER A 23 5.85 -4.59 6.48
N VAL A 24 6.62 -4.09 5.51
CA VAL A 24 6.75 -4.70 4.18
C VAL A 24 8.22 -4.70 3.78
N MET A 25 8.70 -5.85 3.32
CA MET A 25 10.07 -6.06 2.87
C MET A 25 10.11 -6.66 1.47
N LEU A 26 10.99 -6.16 0.62
CA LEU A 26 11.32 -6.78 -0.66
C LEU A 26 12.54 -7.68 -0.49
N ILE A 27 12.43 -8.92 -0.91
CA ILE A 27 13.46 -9.95 -0.75
C ILE A 27 13.98 -10.42 -2.10
N ASN A 28 15.29 -10.54 -2.23
CA ASN A 28 15.94 -11.15 -3.36
C ASN A 28 15.75 -12.68 -3.28
N GLY A 29 15.00 -13.24 -4.21
CA GLY A 29 14.66 -14.66 -4.20
C GLY A 29 15.82 -15.60 -4.49
N ALA A 30 16.94 -15.11 -5.03
CA ALA A 30 18.13 -15.91 -5.28
C ALA A 30 19.06 -15.99 -4.06
N THR A 31 19.12 -14.93 -3.25
CA THR A 31 20.07 -14.82 -2.13
C THR A 31 19.40 -14.82 -0.76
N GLY A 32 18.09 -14.58 -0.69
CA GLY A 32 17.37 -14.37 0.56
C GLY A 32 17.64 -13.01 1.24
N ALA A 33 18.47 -12.17 0.63
CA ALA A 33 18.80 -10.86 1.20
C ALA A 33 17.67 -9.85 0.97
N GLN A 34 17.48 -8.94 1.93
CA GLN A 34 16.55 -7.82 1.75
C GLN A 34 17.07 -6.85 0.69
N ILE A 35 16.18 -6.32 -0.12
CA ILE A 35 16.43 -5.25 -1.08
C ILE A 35 15.84 -3.96 -0.54
N GLY A 36 16.65 -2.92 -0.44
CA GLY A 36 16.22 -1.65 0.13
C GLY A 36 15.99 -1.70 1.64
N SER A 37 15.19 -0.78 2.15
CA SER A 37 14.82 -0.70 3.55
C SER A 37 13.46 -1.33 3.82
N THR A 38 13.20 -1.73 5.05
CA THR A 38 11.86 -2.09 5.49
C THR A 38 10.94 -0.88 5.39
N LEU A 39 9.82 -1.03 4.70
CA LEU A 39 8.74 -0.06 4.73
C LEU A 39 7.86 -0.38 5.93
N ALA A 40 7.55 0.60 6.76
CA ALA A 40 6.73 0.44 7.95
C ALA A 40 5.71 1.57 8.06
N GLY A 41 4.64 1.33 8.80
CA GLY A 41 3.75 2.37 9.28
C GLY A 41 4.48 3.29 10.26
N ASP A 42 4.06 4.52 10.38
CA ASP A 42 4.67 5.54 11.22
C ASP A 42 3.83 5.93 12.44
N THR A 43 2.61 5.41 12.51
CA THR A 43 1.74 5.54 13.68
C THR A 43 1.21 4.19 14.16
N ALA A 44 0.73 4.14 15.41
CA ALA A 44 0.17 2.91 15.98
C ALA A 44 -1.09 2.47 15.22
N SER A 45 -1.18 1.18 14.95
CA SER A 45 -2.30 0.54 14.24
C SER A 45 -2.44 0.90 12.76
N ASP A 46 -1.42 1.45 12.11
CA ASP A 46 -1.42 1.67 10.66
C ASP A 46 -1.57 0.37 9.87
N LYS A 47 -1.06 -0.73 10.44
CA LYS A 47 -1.15 -2.06 9.85
C LYS A 47 -0.72 -2.10 8.38
N LEU A 48 0.45 -1.52 8.09
CA LEU A 48 0.96 -1.45 6.73
C LEU A 48 0.97 -2.84 6.08
N GLY A 49 0.37 -2.96 4.89
CA GLY A 49 0.20 -4.23 4.19
C GLY A 49 -1.06 -5.01 4.53
N PHE A 50 -1.91 -4.54 5.45
CA PHE A 50 -3.14 -5.24 5.87
C PHE A 50 -4.07 -5.59 4.71
N THR A 51 -4.27 -4.68 3.77
CA THR A 51 -5.17 -4.92 2.64
C THR A 51 -4.53 -5.80 1.56
N GLY A 52 -3.21 -5.91 1.58
CA GLY A 52 -2.45 -6.81 0.71
C GLY A 52 -1.41 -6.14 -0.16
N VAL A 53 -0.73 -6.99 -0.92
CA VAL A 53 0.33 -6.62 -1.86
C VAL A 53 -0.03 -7.13 -3.25
N VAL A 54 0.08 -6.27 -4.25
CA VAL A 54 -0.21 -6.63 -5.65
C VAL A 54 0.99 -6.32 -6.54
N LYS A 55 1.40 -7.32 -7.31
CA LYS A 55 2.46 -7.17 -8.31
C LYS A 55 1.99 -6.34 -9.50
N LEU A 56 2.87 -5.46 -9.99
CA LEU A 56 2.73 -4.75 -11.26
C LEU A 56 3.63 -5.36 -12.36
N ASN A 57 3.39 -5.00 -13.64
CA ASN A 57 4.08 -5.61 -14.78
C ASN A 57 5.59 -5.31 -14.85
N ASN A 58 6.01 -4.13 -14.38
CA ASN A 58 7.39 -3.65 -14.40
C ASN A 58 8.23 -4.11 -13.19
N ASN A 59 7.82 -5.17 -12.50
CA ASN A 59 8.38 -5.65 -11.23
C ASN A 59 8.22 -4.69 -10.05
N HIS A 60 7.50 -3.58 -10.20
CA HIS A 60 7.00 -2.82 -9.08
C HIS A 60 5.88 -3.61 -8.39
N PHE A 61 5.54 -3.20 -7.21
CA PHE A 61 4.38 -3.71 -6.48
C PHE A 61 3.66 -2.60 -5.75
N VAL A 62 2.44 -2.86 -5.37
CA VAL A 62 1.62 -1.93 -4.61
C VAL A 62 1.31 -2.56 -3.26
N VAL A 63 1.46 -1.76 -2.22
CA VAL A 63 1.06 -2.10 -0.85
C VAL A 63 -0.16 -1.26 -0.50
N ALA A 64 -1.20 -1.91 0.01
CA ALA A 64 -2.40 -1.21 0.43
C ALA A 64 -2.65 -1.42 1.92
N SER A 65 -3.01 -0.34 2.60
CA SER A 65 -3.23 -0.30 4.04
C SER A 65 -4.43 0.58 4.35
N ARG A 66 -5.56 -0.05 4.65
CA ARG A 66 -6.81 0.68 4.90
C ARG A 66 -6.82 1.47 6.21
N TYR A 67 -5.97 1.11 7.16
CA TYR A 67 -5.88 1.73 8.48
C TYR A 67 -4.72 2.72 8.61
N ASP A 68 -4.01 3.00 7.50
CA ASP A 68 -2.87 3.90 7.51
C ASP A 68 -3.31 5.32 7.92
N ASN A 69 -2.76 5.83 9.00
CA ASN A 69 -3.01 7.18 9.47
C ASN A 69 -2.02 8.12 8.78
N LEU A 70 -2.49 9.10 8.06
CA LEU A 70 -1.65 10.01 7.29
C LEU A 70 -1.99 11.46 7.57
N ASP A 71 -0.95 12.28 7.78
CA ASP A 71 -1.11 13.73 8.01
C ASP A 71 -2.14 14.07 9.11
N SER A 72 -2.18 13.28 10.18
CA SER A 72 -3.16 13.39 11.29
C SER A 72 -4.59 13.01 10.91
N VAL A 73 -4.80 12.37 9.77
CA VAL A 73 -6.11 11.82 9.38
C VAL A 73 -6.15 10.35 9.78
N THR A 74 -7.05 10.01 10.70
CA THR A 74 -7.22 8.64 11.21
C THR A 74 -7.86 7.76 10.14
N ASP A 75 -7.30 6.55 9.96
CA ASP A 75 -7.79 5.55 9.00
C ASP A 75 -8.01 6.14 7.58
N ALA A 76 -7.16 7.08 7.18
CA ALA A 76 -7.19 7.63 5.82
C ALA A 76 -7.01 6.50 4.79
N GLY A 77 -6.20 5.54 5.14
CA GLY A 77 -5.77 4.49 4.25
C GLY A 77 -4.76 4.98 3.20
N SER A 78 -3.92 4.09 2.73
CA SER A 78 -2.94 4.40 1.70
C SER A 78 -2.74 3.29 0.68
N ILE A 79 -2.24 3.69 -0.47
CA ILE A 79 -1.66 2.83 -1.48
C ILE A 79 -0.28 3.36 -1.81
N ARG A 80 0.73 2.53 -1.56
CA ARG A 80 2.14 2.85 -1.77
C ARG A 80 2.66 2.00 -2.92
N GLN A 81 3.10 2.61 -4.01
CA GLN A 81 3.79 1.92 -5.10
C GLN A 81 5.28 1.88 -4.81
N ILE A 82 5.86 0.70 -4.89
CA ILE A 82 7.26 0.41 -4.57
C ILE A 82 7.94 -0.11 -5.83
N ASP A 83 9.13 0.37 -6.10
CA ASP A 83 9.94 -0.03 -7.23
C ASP A 83 10.83 -1.27 -6.96
N THR A 84 11.64 -1.64 -7.92
CA THR A 84 12.54 -2.80 -7.86
C THR A 84 13.70 -2.64 -6.87
N THR A 85 13.93 -1.44 -6.36
CA THR A 85 14.95 -1.14 -5.33
C THR A 85 14.38 -1.14 -3.91
N GLY A 86 13.06 -1.34 -3.78
CA GLY A 86 12.36 -1.25 -2.49
C GLY A 86 12.01 0.19 -2.10
N SER A 87 12.14 1.16 -3.02
CA SER A 87 11.83 2.56 -2.76
C SER A 87 10.38 2.89 -3.10
N GLN A 88 9.72 3.69 -2.26
CA GLN A 88 8.39 4.21 -2.56
C GLN A 88 8.48 5.28 -3.66
N VAL A 89 7.79 5.04 -4.76
CA VAL A 89 7.77 5.95 -5.93
C VAL A 89 6.45 6.69 -6.11
N LYS A 90 5.39 6.21 -5.46
CA LYS A 90 4.07 6.86 -5.49
C LYS A 90 3.32 6.57 -4.19
N LEU A 91 2.58 7.57 -3.72
CA LEU A 91 1.63 7.46 -2.61
C LEU A 91 0.27 8.00 -3.06
N ILE A 92 -0.78 7.26 -2.75
CA ILE A 92 -2.16 7.69 -2.85
C ILE A 92 -2.76 7.49 -1.48
N ALA A 93 -3.35 8.52 -0.91
CA ALA A 93 -3.91 8.51 0.43
C ALA A 93 -5.35 9.01 0.43
N GLY A 94 -6.12 8.57 1.41
CA GLY A 94 -7.37 9.20 1.77
C GLY A 94 -7.13 10.60 2.31
N THR A 95 -8.16 11.42 2.33
CA THR A 95 -8.10 12.83 2.73
C THR A 95 -9.00 13.15 3.90
N THR A 96 -9.87 12.21 4.26
CA THR A 96 -10.78 12.31 5.41
C THR A 96 -10.71 11.08 6.28
N THR A 97 -11.09 11.21 7.54
CA THR A 97 -11.14 10.11 8.50
C THR A 97 -12.04 9.01 7.96
N ASP A 98 -11.61 7.76 8.11
CA ASP A 98 -12.32 6.56 7.66
C ASP A 98 -12.51 6.43 6.13
N ASP A 99 -11.76 7.17 5.31
CA ASP A 99 -11.77 6.96 3.83
C ASP A 99 -11.40 5.50 3.48
N MET A 100 -10.57 4.88 4.30
CA MET A 100 -10.23 3.46 4.24
C MET A 100 -9.96 2.98 2.82
N ILE A 101 -8.89 3.47 2.21
CA ILE A 101 -8.49 3.03 0.87
C ILE A 101 -8.39 1.52 0.84
N THR A 102 -9.30 0.87 0.16
CA THR A 102 -9.26 -0.55 -0.09
C THR A 102 -8.94 -0.83 -1.55
N VAL A 103 -8.15 -1.85 -1.76
CA VAL A 103 -7.67 -2.17 -3.08
C VAL A 103 -8.58 -3.19 -3.74
N GLY A 104 -9.31 -2.76 -4.76
CA GLY A 104 -9.62 -3.67 -5.85
C GLY A 104 -8.58 -3.45 -6.93
N ILE A 105 -7.38 -3.97 -6.78
CA ILE A 105 -6.39 -3.85 -7.85
C ILE A 105 -6.74 -4.88 -8.92
N SER A 106 -7.19 -4.41 -10.06
CA SER A 106 -7.20 -5.19 -11.28
C SER A 106 -5.99 -4.77 -12.11
N THR A 107 -5.01 -5.65 -12.21
CA THR A 107 -3.93 -5.50 -13.18
C THR A 107 -4.24 -6.38 -14.38
N THR A 108 -4.26 -5.83 -15.58
CA THR A 108 -4.23 -6.63 -16.79
C THR A 108 -2.78 -6.84 -17.21
N SER A 109 -2.47 -8.00 -17.77
CA SER A 109 -1.10 -8.34 -18.22
C SER A 109 -0.52 -7.43 -19.29
N ALA A 110 -1.32 -6.55 -19.88
CA ALA A 110 -0.94 -5.63 -20.94
C ALA A 110 -1.05 -4.14 -20.54
N ALA A 111 -1.53 -3.84 -19.34
CA ALA A 111 -1.80 -2.46 -18.94
C ALA A 111 -0.77 -1.93 -17.96
N ASN A 112 -0.29 -0.72 -18.23
CA ASN A 112 0.59 0.03 -17.33
C ASN A 112 -0.25 0.87 -16.36
N PHE A 113 -1.30 0.29 -15.79
CA PHE A 113 -2.15 0.96 -14.81
C PHE A 113 -2.76 -0.04 -13.81
N TYR A 114 -3.18 0.48 -12.68
CA TYR A 114 -3.98 -0.22 -11.67
C TYR A 114 -5.16 0.65 -11.25
N VAL A 115 -6.21 0.01 -10.76
CA VAL A 115 -7.42 0.68 -10.27
C VAL A 115 -7.37 0.76 -8.75
N VAL A 116 -7.56 1.95 -8.22
CA VAL A 116 -7.72 2.23 -6.81
C VAL A 116 -9.19 2.46 -6.51
N ARG A 117 -9.71 1.82 -5.48
CA ARG A 117 -11.07 2.07 -4.97
C ARG A 117 -10.99 2.57 -3.54
N LEU A 118 -11.71 3.62 -3.26
CA LEU A 118 -11.97 4.14 -1.92
C LEU A 118 -13.44 3.83 -1.61
N LEU A 119 -13.68 2.97 -0.64
CA LEU A 119 -15.06 2.51 -0.37
C LEU A 119 -15.86 3.55 0.40
N ASN A 120 -15.23 4.27 1.29
CA ASN A 120 -15.88 5.23 2.18
C ASN A 120 -15.52 6.68 1.85
N PHE A 121 -15.03 6.94 0.64
CA PHE A 121 -14.64 8.29 0.24
C PHE A 121 -15.81 9.27 0.34
N ASP A 122 -15.58 10.36 1.06
CA ASP A 122 -16.55 11.45 1.23
C ASP A 122 -16.38 12.51 0.15
N LYS A 123 -17.38 12.70 -0.66
CA LYS A 123 -17.40 13.77 -1.66
C LYS A 123 -18.31 14.91 -1.19
N SER A 124 -17.68 15.95 -0.68
CA SER A 124 -18.29 17.24 -0.26
C SER A 124 -19.66 17.18 0.43
N SER A 125 -20.71 16.73 -0.20
CA SER A 125 -22.08 16.69 0.36
C SER A 125 -22.60 15.26 0.57
N TYR A 126 -21.81 14.25 0.27
CA TYR A 126 -22.24 12.85 0.29
C TYR A 126 -21.23 12.01 1.06
N ALA A 127 -21.58 11.64 2.28
CA ALA A 127 -20.81 10.72 3.09
C ALA A 127 -20.79 9.32 2.45
N ASN A 128 -19.64 8.64 2.51
CA ASN A 128 -19.45 7.28 2.02
C ASN A 128 -19.88 7.06 0.55
N SER A 129 -19.66 8.07 -0.31
CA SER A 129 -20.05 7.98 -1.72
C SER A 129 -19.21 7.00 -2.53
N GLY A 130 -18.03 6.63 -2.01
CA GLY A 130 -17.07 5.81 -2.71
C GLY A 130 -16.42 6.51 -3.90
N PHE A 131 -15.24 6.06 -4.28
CA PHE A 131 -14.50 6.58 -5.43
C PHE A 131 -13.66 5.48 -6.07
N ALA A 132 -13.48 5.56 -7.38
CA ALA A 132 -12.52 4.70 -8.09
C ALA A 132 -11.71 5.54 -9.06
N THR A 133 -10.41 5.29 -9.13
CA THR A 133 -9.52 5.96 -10.07
C THR A 133 -8.55 4.98 -10.71
N VAL A 134 -8.06 5.33 -11.89
CA VAL A 134 -7.05 4.58 -12.61
C VAL A 134 -5.71 5.28 -12.42
N VAL A 135 -4.69 4.53 -12.04
CA VAL A 135 -3.34 5.03 -11.82
C VAL A 135 -2.40 4.38 -12.82
N ALA A 136 -1.75 5.22 -13.64
CA ALA A 136 -0.68 4.78 -14.54
C ALA A 136 0.66 4.61 -13.79
N TYR A 137 1.50 3.66 -14.25
CA TYR A 137 2.83 3.39 -13.71
C TYR A 137 3.84 3.04 -14.80
#